data_97827266b773b95a3830019c50f2f066
#
_entry.id   97827266b773b95a3830019c50f2f066
#
_cell.length_a   1.000
_cell.length_b   1.000
_cell.length_c   1.000
_cell.angle_alpha   90.00
_cell.angle_beta   90.00
_cell.angle_gamma   90.00
#
_symmetry.space_group_name_H-M   'P 1'
#
loop_
_entity.id
_entity.type
_entity.pdbx_description
1 polymer ?
#
loop_
_entity_poly.entity_id
_entity_poly.type
_entity_poly.pdbx_seq_one_letter_code
_entity_poly.pdbx_strand_id
1 'polypeptide(L)'
;MGSMFKVAVKETVVITAASRGHNLCLPMSNLDLLIPPLDVGVFLCYKNPIPQKNCINIIRKSLALALVPFYPLAGEVIQTSQGDSELLCNNHGVEFVHACADAELKDLDLYHPDDSVEGKLVPIKTKGVLSVQATEFNCGGLVIGCTFDHRVADAHSMHMFLVSWAETTKSKPVSCIPSFTRSILHPRRPPIINDSYNSLYVPFSSLPPPRSTAINPLVSRIYYIKADDIKNLQKVSSSNEDPKSKLTSFISFLWKIIATGDNDSQICRMGVVVDGRQRINDAKFENLDLSNIQLFTMENYFGNVLSVPSGEANSGYLKEMPLNKVAKMVQTFVGNATTEEHFRGLIDWVEVLRPETAVIKIYTQMGNNDGGALVVSSGMRFQFEKVDFGWGKPQFGSFHFPWGGQTGFVMPMPSMTKNGDWVVYAHLLQKHLDLVESMGSEVFRPLTPAYVDF
;
A
#
# COMPACT_ATOMS: atom_id res chain seq x y z
N MET A 1 -21.13 0.20 20.63
CA MET A 1 -19.81 0.14 21.32
C MET A 1 -19.31 -1.28 21.13
N GLY A 2 -18.36 -1.47 20.20
CA GLY A 2 -17.69 -2.76 20.03
C GLY A 2 -16.95 -3.12 21.31
N SER A 3 -17.01 -4.37 21.72
CA SER A 3 -16.28 -4.91 22.88
C SER A 3 -14.78 -4.73 22.61
N MET A 4 -14.11 -3.89 23.39
CA MET A 4 -12.67 -3.68 23.28
C MET A 4 -11.96 -4.95 23.78
N PHE A 5 -11.58 -5.85 22.87
CA PHE A 5 -10.80 -7.04 23.20
C PHE A 5 -9.33 -6.68 23.51
N LYS A 6 -8.68 -7.55 24.27
CA LYS A 6 -7.27 -7.42 24.64
C LYS A 6 -6.43 -8.44 23.90
N VAL A 7 -5.23 -8.02 23.53
CA VAL A 7 -4.21 -8.90 22.96
C VAL A 7 -3.07 -9.03 23.95
N ALA A 8 -2.79 -10.26 24.38
CA ALA A 8 -1.72 -10.59 25.28
C ALA A 8 -0.54 -11.20 24.50
N VAL A 9 0.61 -10.56 24.53
CA VAL A 9 1.84 -11.10 23.97
C VAL A 9 2.29 -12.31 24.79
N LYS A 10 2.48 -13.45 24.14
CA LYS A 10 3.00 -14.69 24.75
C LYS A 10 4.52 -14.78 24.65
N GLU A 11 5.05 -14.38 23.51
CA GLU A 11 6.47 -14.47 23.22
C GLU A 11 6.83 -13.50 22.09
N THR A 12 8.03 -12.93 22.19
CA THR A 12 8.65 -12.16 21.11
C THR A 12 10.03 -12.76 20.84
N VAL A 13 10.30 -13.08 19.57
CA VAL A 13 11.59 -13.64 19.13
C VAL A 13 12.06 -12.94 17.86
N VAL A 14 13.35 -12.97 17.59
CA VAL A 14 13.90 -12.51 16.32
C VAL A 14 14.11 -13.71 15.39
N ILE A 15 13.53 -13.66 14.20
CA ILE A 15 13.67 -14.67 13.16
C ILE A 15 14.66 -14.16 12.11
N THR A 16 15.78 -14.85 11.96
CA THR A 16 16.76 -14.59 10.91
C THR A 16 16.54 -15.50 9.71
N ALA A 17 17.08 -15.15 8.54
CA ALA A 17 17.07 -16.05 7.40
C ALA A 17 17.79 -17.36 7.73
N ALA A 18 17.24 -18.49 7.26
CA ALA A 18 17.72 -19.84 7.57
C ALA A 18 19.15 -20.12 7.05
N SER A 19 19.63 -19.38 6.07
CA SER A 19 21.01 -19.39 5.61
C SER A 19 21.66 -18.04 5.89
N ARG A 20 22.96 -18.04 6.20
CA ARG A 20 23.72 -16.80 6.34
C ARG A 20 23.68 -16.05 5.04
N GLY A 21 23.01 -14.89 5.03
CA GLY A 21 23.02 -13.95 3.92
C GLY A 21 24.39 -13.29 3.77
N HIS A 22 24.60 -12.68 2.62
CA HIS A 22 25.74 -11.80 2.42
C HIS A 22 25.53 -10.52 3.25
N ASN A 23 26.55 -10.07 3.96
CA ASN A 23 26.55 -8.76 4.60
C ASN A 23 26.88 -7.73 3.50
N LEU A 24 25.83 -7.14 2.89
CA LEU A 24 25.97 -6.21 1.77
C LEU A 24 25.02 -5.03 1.93
N CYS A 25 25.40 -3.89 1.37
CA CYS A 25 24.55 -2.74 1.23
C CYS A 25 23.92 -2.72 -0.16
N LEU A 26 22.61 -2.51 -0.20
CA LEU A 26 21.87 -2.26 -1.44
C LEU A 26 21.52 -0.76 -1.50
N PRO A 27 21.90 -0.05 -2.57
CA PRO A 27 21.48 1.34 -2.73
C PRO A 27 19.96 1.42 -2.88
N MET A 28 19.34 2.48 -2.38
CA MET A 28 17.97 2.80 -2.71
C MET A 28 17.89 3.29 -4.16
N SER A 29 16.89 2.84 -4.90
CA SER A 29 16.58 3.40 -6.21
C SER A 29 16.05 4.82 -6.07
N ASN A 30 16.13 5.63 -7.13
CA ASN A 30 15.57 6.98 -7.13
C ASN A 30 14.05 6.99 -6.84
N LEU A 31 13.33 5.91 -7.17
CA LEU A 31 11.91 5.79 -6.85
C LEU A 31 11.67 5.40 -5.38
N ASP A 32 12.59 4.64 -4.74
CA ASP A 32 12.52 4.38 -3.30
C ASP A 32 12.72 5.68 -2.48
N LEU A 33 13.56 6.60 -2.97
CA LEU A 33 13.85 7.89 -2.31
C LEU A 33 12.68 8.89 -2.33
N LEU A 34 11.64 8.65 -3.12
CA LEU A 34 10.39 9.42 -3.11
C LEU A 34 9.45 9.02 -1.98
N ILE A 35 9.74 7.93 -1.27
CA ILE A 35 8.93 7.43 -0.17
C ILE A 35 9.53 7.91 1.16
N PRO A 36 8.81 8.70 1.95
CA PRO A 36 9.27 9.08 3.27
C PRO A 36 9.35 7.86 4.22
N PRO A 37 10.03 7.98 5.37
CA PRO A 37 10.12 6.90 6.35
C PRO A 37 8.74 6.64 6.99
N LEU A 38 7.95 5.76 6.36
CA LEU A 38 6.61 5.38 6.76
C LEU A 38 6.54 3.86 6.90
N ASP A 39 5.78 3.41 7.88
CA ASP A 39 5.44 2.01 8.08
C ASP A 39 4.04 1.70 7.54
N VAL A 40 3.91 0.58 6.86
CA VAL A 40 2.63 0.09 6.33
C VAL A 40 2.31 -1.25 6.96
N GLY A 41 1.10 -1.39 7.46
CA GLY A 41 0.55 -2.62 7.97
C GLY A 41 -0.20 -3.41 6.90
N VAL A 42 -0.18 -4.74 7.02
CA VAL A 42 -1.05 -5.66 6.29
C VAL A 42 -1.45 -6.79 7.23
N PHE A 43 -2.70 -7.23 7.19
CA PHE A 43 -3.16 -8.33 8.02
C PHE A 43 -4.10 -9.26 7.28
N LEU A 44 -4.06 -10.54 7.67
CA LEU A 44 -4.81 -11.63 7.06
C LEU A 44 -5.47 -12.46 8.16
N CYS A 45 -6.78 -12.70 8.05
CA CYS A 45 -7.58 -13.43 9.02
C CYS A 45 -7.92 -14.83 8.48
N TYR A 46 -7.63 -15.86 9.27
CA TYR A 46 -7.89 -17.27 8.96
C TYR A 46 -8.87 -17.86 9.96
N LYS A 47 -9.99 -18.44 9.48
CA LYS A 47 -11.08 -18.93 10.33
C LYS A 47 -10.75 -20.23 11.06
N ASN A 48 -10.17 -21.18 10.41
CA ASN A 48 -9.91 -22.52 10.96
C ASN A 48 -8.52 -23.04 10.55
N PRO A 49 -7.44 -22.47 11.07
CA PRO A 49 -6.14 -23.07 10.86
C PRO A 49 -6.07 -24.45 11.55
N ILE A 50 -5.15 -25.30 11.10
CA ILE A 50 -4.84 -26.61 11.71
C ILE A 50 -4.67 -26.43 13.25
N PRO A 51 -4.93 -27.47 14.09
CA PRO A 51 -4.86 -27.35 15.54
C PRO A 51 -3.68 -26.50 16.02
N GLN A 52 -4.00 -25.46 16.74
CA GLN A 52 -3.20 -24.27 17.12
C GLN A 52 -1.72 -24.53 17.52
N LYS A 53 -1.44 -25.65 18.17
CA LYS A 53 -0.08 -25.94 18.71
C LYS A 53 1.03 -26.00 17.64
N ASN A 54 0.68 -26.16 16.36
CA ASN A 54 1.66 -26.29 15.29
C ASN A 54 1.75 -25.07 14.36
N CYS A 55 0.70 -24.24 14.26
CA CYS A 55 0.66 -23.13 13.30
C CYS A 55 1.80 -22.12 13.54
N ILE A 56 2.02 -21.71 14.77
CA ILE A 56 3.06 -20.73 15.13
C ILE A 56 4.46 -21.23 14.77
N ASN A 57 4.76 -22.50 15.08
CA ASN A 57 6.06 -23.09 14.74
C ASN A 57 6.25 -23.23 13.22
N ILE A 58 5.20 -23.58 12.50
CA ILE A 58 5.21 -23.67 11.03
C ILE A 58 5.50 -22.29 10.44
N ILE A 59 4.76 -21.25 10.88
CA ILE A 59 4.95 -19.87 10.44
C ILE A 59 6.37 -19.38 10.70
N ARG A 60 6.93 -19.63 11.90
CA ARG A 60 8.31 -19.23 12.26
C ARG A 60 9.34 -19.89 11.37
N LYS A 61 9.25 -21.22 11.20
CA LYS A 61 10.18 -21.97 10.36
C LYS A 61 10.12 -21.54 8.90
N SER A 62 8.92 -21.38 8.36
CA SER A 62 8.73 -20.95 6.97
C SER A 62 9.14 -19.49 6.77
N LEU A 63 8.98 -18.61 7.77
CA LEU A 63 9.47 -17.24 7.71
C LEU A 63 11.00 -17.22 7.55
N ALA A 64 11.72 -17.98 8.37
CA ALA A 64 13.19 -18.09 8.26
C ALA A 64 13.64 -18.57 6.87
N LEU A 65 12.88 -19.49 6.25
CA LEU A 65 13.16 -19.97 4.89
C LEU A 65 12.79 -18.91 3.82
N ALA A 66 11.65 -18.25 3.97
CA ALA A 66 11.22 -17.21 3.04
C ALA A 66 12.15 -15.98 3.05
N LEU A 67 12.76 -15.68 4.19
CA LEU A 67 13.75 -14.60 4.30
C LEU A 67 15.05 -14.89 3.53
N VAL A 68 15.31 -16.14 3.10
CA VAL A 68 16.50 -16.43 2.28
C VAL A 68 16.47 -15.70 0.95
N PRO A 69 15.46 -15.89 0.07
CA PRO A 69 15.36 -15.10 -1.14
C PRO A 69 14.92 -13.64 -0.90
N PHE A 70 14.23 -13.34 0.20
CA PHE A 70 13.78 -11.98 0.56
C PHE A 70 14.68 -11.36 1.65
N TYR A 71 15.98 -11.61 1.60
CA TYR A 71 16.96 -11.21 2.62
C TYR A 71 16.95 -9.71 3.00
N PRO A 72 16.57 -8.74 2.12
CA PRO A 72 16.47 -7.35 2.51
C PRO A 72 15.43 -7.08 3.61
N LEU A 73 14.38 -7.91 3.72
CA LEU A 73 13.37 -7.79 4.78
C LEU A 73 13.93 -8.12 6.17
N ALA A 74 15.06 -8.84 6.26
CA ALA A 74 15.78 -9.11 7.50
C ALA A 74 16.91 -8.12 7.77
N GLY A 75 16.98 -7.03 7.01
CA GLY A 75 17.97 -5.96 7.13
C GLY A 75 17.44 -4.71 7.84
N GLU A 76 18.14 -3.62 7.64
CA GLU A 76 17.80 -2.31 8.19
C GLU A 76 18.20 -1.18 7.25
N VAL A 77 17.42 -0.08 7.25
CA VAL A 77 17.73 1.12 6.47
C VAL A 77 18.71 1.96 7.28
N ILE A 78 19.84 2.26 6.68
CA ILE A 78 20.90 3.09 7.26
C ILE A 78 21.11 4.36 6.44
N GLN A 79 21.78 5.36 7.00
CA GLN A 79 22.28 6.51 6.26
C GLN A 79 23.79 6.39 6.07
N THR A 80 24.26 6.68 4.87
CA THR A 80 25.69 6.79 4.57
C THR A 80 26.27 8.07 5.16
N SER A 81 27.59 8.16 5.19
CA SER A 81 28.30 9.40 5.57
C SER A 81 28.00 10.60 4.66
N GLN A 82 27.49 10.35 3.45
CA GLN A 82 27.10 11.36 2.47
C GLN A 82 25.63 11.79 2.59
N GLY A 83 24.85 11.15 3.50
CA GLY A 83 23.44 11.43 3.73
C GLY A 83 22.47 10.63 2.88
N ASP A 84 22.96 9.78 1.97
CA ASP A 84 22.11 8.87 1.19
C ASP A 84 21.57 7.74 2.08
N SER A 85 20.36 7.26 1.76
CA SER A 85 19.80 6.07 2.40
C SER A 85 20.22 4.81 1.67
N GLU A 86 20.64 3.78 2.43
CA GLU A 86 20.97 2.44 1.92
C GLU A 86 20.31 1.36 2.77
N LEU A 87 20.12 0.20 2.18
CA LEU A 87 19.58 -0.97 2.86
C LEU A 87 20.74 -1.92 3.22
N LEU A 88 21.06 -2.00 4.50
CA LEU A 88 22.05 -2.91 5.04
C LEU A 88 21.43 -4.31 5.22
N CYS A 89 21.83 -5.24 4.37
CA CYS A 89 21.37 -6.63 4.38
C CYS A 89 22.26 -7.48 5.29
N ASN A 90 22.18 -7.26 6.59
CA ASN A 90 23.04 -7.88 7.62
C ASN A 90 22.40 -9.10 8.31
N ASN A 91 21.20 -9.52 7.87
CA ASN A 91 20.42 -10.57 8.50
C ASN A 91 20.18 -10.32 10.02
N HIS A 92 19.95 -9.04 10.38
CA HIS A 92 19.59 -8.66 11.75
C HIS A 92 18.33 -9.39 12.23
N GLY A 93 17.45 -9.72 11.27
CA GLY A 93 16.24 -10.52 11.48
C GLY A 93 14.97 -9.69 11.57
N VAL A 94 13.86 -10.42 11.70
CA VAL A 94 12.50 -9.91 11.77
C VAL A 94 11.97 -10.19 13.17
N GLU A 95 11.45 -9.16 13.84
CA GLU A 95 10.74 -9.35 15.09
C GLU A 95 9.45 -10.13 14.83
N PHE A 96 9.28 -11.25 15.52
CA PHE A 96 8.10 -12.09 15.43
C PHE A 96 7.41 -12.14 16.80
N VAL A 97 6.18 -11.66 16.84
CA VAL A 97 5.34 -11.63 18.03
C VAL A 97 4.30 -12.75 17.96
N HIS A 98 4.28 -13.65 18.95
CA HIS A 98 3.18 -14.57 19.18
C HIS A 98 2.25 -13.98 20.25
N ALA A 99 0.98 -13.82 19.93
CA ALA A 99 -0.01 -13.22 20.78
C ALA A 99 -1.32 -14.02 20.82
N CYS A 100 -2.16 -13.75 21.85
CA CYS A 100 -3.50 -14.28 21.94
C CYS A 100 -4.48 -13.14 22.21
N ALA A 101 -5.62 -13.18 21.53
CA ALA A 101 -6.75 -12.28 21.75
C ALA A 101 -7.81 -12.96 22.63
N ASP A 102 -8.38 -12.22 23.58
CA ASP A 102 -9.49 -12.67 24.45
C ASP A 102 -10.85 -12.53 23.76
N ALA A 103 -10.92 -12.73 22.46
CA ALA A 103 -12.07 -12.55 21.59
C ALA A 103 -12.18 -13.67 20.55
N GLU A 104 -13.28 -13.72 19.83
CA GLU A 104 -13.45 -14.50 18.61
C GLU A 104 -13.32 -13.60 17.38
N LEU A 105 -13.02 -14.17 16.18
CA LEU A 105 -12.90 -13.38 14.95
C LEU A 105 -14.17 -12.58 14.62
N LYS A 106 -15.34 -13.12 14.94
CA LYS A 106 -16.63 -12.45 14.74
C LYS A 106 -16.82 -11.21 15.62
N ASP A 107 -16.01 -11.04 16.66
CA ASP A 107 -16.06 -9.90 17.57
C ASP A 107 -15.20 -8.72 17.07
N LEU A 108 -14.44 -8.91 15.95
CA LEU A 108 -13.60 -7.88 15.38
C LEU A 108 -14.45 -6.76 14.77
N ASP A 109 -14.23 -5.55 15.21
CA ASP A 109 -14.75 -4.36 14.55
C ASP A 109 -13.83 -3.95 13.40
N LEU A 110 -14.03 -4.59 12.23
CA LEU A 110 -13.26 -4.29 11.03
C LEU A 110 -13.62 -2.92 10.42
N TYR A 111 -14.77 -2.37 10.76
CA TYR A 111 -15.17 -1.05 10.29
C TYR A 111 -14.31 0.07 10.93
N HIS A 112 -13.89 -0.11 12.20
CA HIS A 112 -13.00 0.81 12.92
C HIS A 112 -11.61 0.18 13.16
N PRO A 113 -10.76 0.07 12.13
CA PRO A 113 -9.50 -0.65 12.23
C PRO A 113 -8.47 0.05 13.15
N ASP A 114 -8.58 1.35 13.38
CA ASP A 114 -7.70 2.05 14.32
C ASP A 114 -7.86 1.50 15.75
N ASP A 115 -9.06 1.07 16.12
CA ASP A 115 -9.35 0.51 17.45
C ASP A 115 -9.10 -0.99 17.54
N SER A 116 -9.27 -1.73 16.44
CA SER A 116 -9.26 -3.20 16.43
C SER A 116 -7.99 -3.82 15.82
N VAL A 117 -7.27 -3.08 14.99
CA VAL A 117 -6.13 -3.60 14.21
C VAL A 117 -4.82 -2.97 14.64
N GLU A 118 -4.75 -1.62 14.74
CA GLU A 118 -3.51 -0.92 15.03
C GLU A 118 -2.94 -1.28 16.39
N GLY A 119 -1.67 -1.71 16.42
CA GLY A 119 -0.98 -2.11 17.65
C GLY A 119 -1.56 -3.34 18.37
N LYS A 120 -2.61 -3.97 17.80
CA LYS A 120 -3.23 -5.19 18.32
C LYS A 120 -3.00 -6.39 17.42
N LEU A 121 -3.35 -6.26 16.14
CA LEU A 121 -3.24 -7.33 15.15
C LEU A 121 -2.12 -7.07 14.15
N VAL A 122 -1.79 -5.80 13.92
CA VAL A 122 -0.64 -5.34 13.16
C VAL A 122 0.39 -4.83 14.18
N PRO A 123 1.62 -5.41 14.24
CA PRO A 123 2.62 -5.03 15.23
C PRO A 123 3.14 -3.62 14.98
N ILE A 124 3.44 -2.89 16.05
CA ILE A 124 4.21 -1.64 15.95
C ILE A 124 5.67 -2.03 15.70
N LYS A 125 6.20 -1.68 14.53
CA LYS A 125 7.60 -1.94 14.18
C LYS A 125 8.52 -0.92 14.88
N THR A 126 9.47 -1.41 15.64
CA THR A 126 10.43 -0.55 16.37
C THR A 126 11.82 -0.58 15.74
N LYS A 127 12.15 -1.63 14.99
CA LYS A 127 13.48 -1.84 14.38
C LYS A 127 13.35 -2.60 13.06
N GLY A 128 14.42 -2.54 12.26
CA GLY A 128 14.53 -3.29 11.02
C GLY A 128 13.50 -2.89 9.95
N VAL A 129 13.36 -3.73 8.94
CA VAL A 129 12.48 -3.50 7.78
C VAL A 129 11.11 -4.10 7.98
N LEU A 130 10.99 -5.25 8.64
CA LEU A 130 9.77 -6.03 8.79
C LEU A 130 9.57 -6.44 10.25
N SER A 131 8.33 -6.37 10.72
CA SER A 131 7.85 -7.04 11.95
C SER A 131 6.63 -7.88 11.61
N VAL A 132 6.49 -9.03 12.26
CA VAL A 132 5.40 -9.98 12.04
C VAL A 132 4.74 -10.32 13.37
N GLN A 133 3.42 -10.39 13.39
CA GLN A 133 2.65 -10.87 14.52
C GLN A 133 1.69 -11.97 14.11
N ALA A 134 1.62 -13.04 14.89
CA ALA A 134 0.61 -14.08 14.77
C ALA A 134 -0.24 -14.08 16.02
N THR A 135 -1.53 -13.76 15.88
CA THR A 135 -2.49 -13.64 17.00
C THR A 135 -3.54 -14.73 16.91
N GLU A 136 -3.57 -15.61 17.93
CA GLU A 136 -4.57 -16.66 18.09
C GLU A 136 -5.82 -16.13 18.77
N PHE A 137 -6.99 -16.55 18.31
CA PHE A 137 -8.31 -16.18 18.82
C PHE A 137 -8.98 -17.35 19.55
N ASN A 138 -9.89 -17.06 20.48
CA ASN A 138 -10.61 -18.06 21.28
C ASN A 138 -11.40 -19.07 20.43
N CYS A 139 -11.91 -18.65 19.27
CA CYS A 139 -12.59 -19.51 18.30
C CYS A 139 -11.66 -20.44 17.52
N GLY A 140 -10.34 -20.42 17.78
CA GLY A 140 -9.36 -21.12 16.98
C GLY A 140 -8.89 -20.38 15.73
N GLY A 141 -9.42 -19.21 15.46
CA GLY A 141 -8.98 -18.36 14.36
C GLY A 141 -7.57 -17.81 14.57
N LEU A 142 -6.92 -17.40 13.49
CA LEU A 142 -5.58 -16.85 13.48
C LEU A 142 -5.55 -15.57 12.63
N VAL A 143 -4.90 -14.52 13.15
CA VAL A 143 -4.57 -13.34 12.36
C VAL A 143 -3.05 -13.24 12.23
N ILE A 144 -2.58 -13.10 10.99
CA ILE A 144 -1.18 -12.83 10.67
C ILE A 144 -1.08 -11.37 10.24
N GLY A 145 -0.42 -10.55 11.03
CA GLY A 145 -0.13 -9.15 10.76
C GLY A 145 1.34 -8.93 10.44
N CYS A 146 1.63 -8.04 9.52
CA CYS A 146 2.98 -7.59 9.18
C CYS A 146 3.01 -6.07 9.16
N THR A 147 4.11 -5.48 9.60
CA THR A 147 4.42 -4.06 9.44
C THR A 147 5.78 -3.95 8.77
N PHE A 148 5.86 -3.16 7.70
CA PHE A 148 7.09 -3.04 6.91
C PHE A 148 7.41 -1.58 6.57
N ASP A 149 8.71 -1.30 6.39
CA ASP A 149 9.20 0.01 5.96
C ASP A 149 8.87 0.22 4.47
N HIS A 150 8.05 1.23 4.18
CA HIS A 150 7.61 1.50 2.82
C HIS A 150 8.74 1.94 1.89
N ARG A 151 9.86 2.47 2.42
CA ARG A 151 11.04 2.80 1.61
C ARG A 151 11.65 1.56 0.94
N VAL A 152 11.45 0.38 1.53
CA VAL A 152 12.05 -0.88 1.07
C VAL A 152 11.11 -1.68 0.17
N ALA A 153 9.80 -1.59 0.40
CA ALA A 153 8.82 -2.38 -0.30
C ALA A 153 7.52 -1.59 -0.52
N ASP A 154 6.99 -1.63 -1.73
CA ASP A 154 5.62 -1.23 -2.01
C ASP A 154 4.65 -2.42 -1.75
N ALA A 155 3.35 -2.17 -1.95
CA ALA A 155 2.33 -3.18 -1.72
C ALA A 155 2.47 -4.39 -2.68
N HIS A 156 2.98 -4.21 -3.91
CA HIS A 156 3.27 -5.29 -4.84
C HIS A 156 4.40 -6.19 -4.31
N SER A 157 5.51 -5.58 -3.89
CA SER A 157 6.66 -6.29 -3.31
C SER A 157 6.26 -7.06 -2.06
N MET A 158 5.45 -6.44 -1.19
CA MET A 158 4.99 -7.09 0.02
C MET A 158 4.01 -8.23 -0.26
N HIS A 159 3.12 -8.07 -1.24
CA HIS A 159 2.24 -9.15 -1.69
C HIS A 159 3.04 -10.34 -2.26
N MET A 160 4.08 -10.08 -3.07
CA MET A 160 5.01 -11.10 -3.59
C MET A 160 5.66 -11.89 -2.43
N PHE A 161 6.13 -11.19 -1.39
CA PHE A 161 6.69 -11.82 -0.20
C PHE A 161 5.67 -12.71 0.52
N LEU A 162 4.45 -12.22 0.78
CA LEU A 162 3.41 -12.97 1.49
C LEU A 162 3.01 -14.24 0.75
N VAL A 163 2.89 -14.20 -0.59
CA VAL A 163 2.60 -15.38 -1.41
C VAL A 163 3.76 -16.38 -1.34
N SER A 164 5.00 -15.92 -1.53
CA SER A 164 6.18 -16.77 -1.48
C SER A 164 6.40 -17.40 -0.09
N TRP A 165 6.11 -16.67 0.97
CA TRP A 165 6.14 -17.20 2.34
C TRP A 165 5.10 -18.32 2.54
N ALA A 166 3.87 -18.11 2.07
CA ALA A 166 2.83 -19.12 2.13
C ALA A 166 3.16 -20.38 1.28
N GLU A 167 3.78 -20.21 0.12
CA GLU A 167 4.26 -21.32 -0.72
C GLU A 167 5.38 -22.11 -0.01
N THR A 168 6.33 -21.41 0.61
CA THR A 168 7.42 -22.01 1.39
C THR A 168 6.88 -22.87 2.54
N THR A 169 5.80 -22.43 3.20
CA THR A 169 5.14 -23.19 4.28
C THR A 169 4.62 -24.54 3.78
N LYS A 170 4.21 -24.63 2.54
CA LYS A 170 3.72 -25.87 1.89
C LYS A 170 4.83 -26.68 1.23
N SER A 171 6.10 -26.32 1.47
CA SER A 171 7.25 -26.93 0.79
C SER A 171 7.13 -26.90 -0.74
N LYS A 172 6.44 -25.91 -1.27
CA LYS A 172 6.33 -25.68 -2.72
C LYS A 172 7.50 -24.81 -3.19
N PRO A 173 7.95 -24.95 -4.44
CA PRO A 173 8.81 -23.96 -5.06
C PRO A 173 8.14 -22.59 -5.02
N VAL A 174 8.90 -21.54 -4.70
CA VAL A 174 8.40 -20.17 -4.78
C VAL A 174 8.06 -19.81 -6.23
N SER A 175 6.86 -19.31 -6.44
CA SER A 175 6.36 -18.95 -7.79
C SER A 175 7.06 -17.70 -8.35
N CYS A 176 7.60 -16.87 -7.47
CA CYS A 176 8.28 -15.63 -7.86
C CYS A 176 9.52 -15.42 -6.98
N ILE A 177 10.70 -15.38 -7.61
CA ILE A 177 11.96 -15.04 -6.95
C ILE A 177 12.16 -13.53 -7.09
N PRO A 178 12.32 -12.78 -5.97
CA PRO A 178 12.48 -11.33 -6.02
C PRO A 178 13.81 -10.95 -6.69
N SER A 179 13.78 -9.88 -7.45
CA SER A 179 14.96 -9.24 -8.01
C SER A 179 15.26 -7.91 -7.30
N PHE A 180 16.50 -7.74 -6.89
CA PHE A 180 17.01 -6.51 -6.28
C PHE A 180 17.96 -5.76 -7.23
N THR A 181 17.88 -6.00 -8.54
CA THR A 181 18.75 -5.41 -9.54
C THR A 181 18.41 -3.93 -9.75
N ARG A 182 19.01 -3.07 -8.90
CA ARG A 182 18.75 -1.62 -8.89
C ARG A 182 19.17 -0.92 -10.18
N SER A 183 20.11 -1.50 -10.95
CA SER A 183 20.58 -0.93 -12.23
C SER A 183 19.49 -0.72 -13.28
N ILE A 184 18.37 -1.42 -13.16
CA ILE A 184 17.22 -1.29 -14.05
C ILE A 184 16.56 0.08 -13.93
N LEU A 185 16.57 0.65 -12.72
CA LEU A 185 16.05 1.98 -12.40
C LEU A 185 17.18 3.03 -12.32
N HIS A 186 18.31 2.79 -12.97
CA HIS A 186 19.36 3.80 -13.08
C HIS A 186 18.90 4.98 -13.95
N PRO A 187 19.31 6.21 -13.59
CA PRO A 187 19.07 7.38 -14.41
C PRO A 187 19.81 7.31 -15.74
N ARG A 188 19.34 8.04 -16.71
CA ARG A 188 20.06 8.26 -17.98
C ARG A 188 21.35 9.05 -17.74
N ARG A 189 22.30 8.91 -18.62
CA ARG A 189 23.58 9.63 -18.52
C ARG A 189 23.87 10.39 -19.81
N PRO A 190 23.73 11.72 -19.82
CA PRO A 190 23.27 12.58 -18.70
C PRO A 190 21.77 12.43 -18.43
N PRO A 191 21.30 12.79 -17.19
CA PRO A 191 19.87 12.84 -16.88
C PRO A 191 19.14 13.83 -17.81
N ILE A 192 17.90 13.50 -18.18
CA ILE A 192 17.06 14.40 -18.98
C ILE A 192 16.17 15.20 -18.04
N ILE A 193 16.43 16.51 -17.95
CA ILE A 193 15.68 17.42 -17.08
C ILE A 193 14.30 17.69 -17.68
N ASN A 194 13.26 17.51 -16.87
CA ASN A 194 11.88 17.82 -17.23
C ASN A 194 11.16 18.50 -16.06
N ASP A 195 10.93 19.79 -16.17
CA ASP A 195 10.30 20.60 -15.13
C ASP A 195 8.84 20.24 -14.85
N SER A 196 8.19 19.41 -15.66
CA SER A 196 6.82 18.99 -15.45
C SER A 196 6.65 18.21 -14.12
N TYR A 197 7.72 17.55 -13.63
CA TYR A 197 7.71 16.84 -12.35
C TYR A 197 7.59 17.78 -11.14
N ASN A 198 7.98 19.06 -11.27
CA ASN A 198 7.80 20.08 -10.22
C ASN A 198 6.32 20.35 -9.91
N SER A 199 5.40 19.92 -10.78
CA SER A 199 3.96 19.96 -10.52
C SER A 199 3.49 18.79 -9.63
N LEU A 200 4.23 17.70 -9.58
CA LEU A 200 3.88 16.45 -8.87
C LEU A 200 4.71 16.22 -7.61
N TYR A 201 5.96 16.72 -7.60
CA TYR A 201 6.93 16.50 -6.52
C TYR A 201 7.59 17.82 -6.11
N VAL A 202 8.03 17.89 -4.87
CA VAL A 202 8.76 19.04 -4.33
C VAL A 202 9.96 18.58 -3.50
N PRO A 203 11.09 19.28 -3.56
CA PRO A 203 12.23 19.04 -2.67
C PRO A 203 11.81 19.19 -1.20
N PHE A 204 12.35 18.35 -0.33
CA PHE A 204 12.00 18.37 1.10
C PHE A 204 12.38 19.71 1.76
N SER A 205 13.50 20.32 1.34
CA SER A 205 13.94 21.63 1.83
C SER A 205 12.98 22.77 1.52
N SER A 206 12.12 22.60 0.50
CA SER A 206 11.12 23.60 0.13
C SER A 206 9.85 23.57 0.99
N LEU A 207 9.73 22.57 1.87
CA LEU A 207 8.56 22.43 2.73
C LEU A 207 8.59 23.46 3.86
N PRO A 208 7.42 24.06 4.20
CA PRO A 208 7.33 24.89 5.39
C PRO A 208 7.54 24.02 6.65
N PRO A 209 7.96 24.61 7.76
CA PRO A 209 8.08 23.89 9.03
C PRO A 209 6.78 23.17 9.39
N PRO A 210 6.83 21.97 9.98
CA PRO A 210 5.64 21.24 10.40
C PRO A 210 4.78 22.11 11.33
N ARG A 211 3.47 22.20 11.05
CA ARG A 211 2.54 22.84 11.98
C ARG A 211 2.39 21.97 13.23
N SER A 212 2.42 22.56 14.39
CA SER A 212 2.59 21.90 15.69
C SER A 212 1.42 20.99 16.14
N THR A 213 0.27 20.95 15.44
CA THR A 213 -0.82 19.99 15.74
C THR A 213 -1.75 19.86 14.53
N ALA A 214 -2.04 18.65 14.12
CA ALA A 214 -3.19 18.37 13.25
C ALA A 214 -4.48 18.64 14.05
N ILE A 215 -5.20 19.69 13.69
CA ILE A 215 -6.45 20.09 14.36
C ILE A 215 -7.53 19.00 14.17
N ASN A 216 -7.45 18.25 13.07
CA ASN A 216 -8.36 17.15 12.73
C ASN A 216 -7.52 15.93 12.28
N PRO A 217 -7.38 14.89 13.11
CA PRO A 217 -6.67 13.69 12.71
C PRO A 217 -7.43 12.95 11.60
N LEU A 218 -6.69 12.23 10.77
CA LEU A 218 -7.24 11.22 9.87
C LEU A 218 -7.73 10.03 10.70
N VAL A 219 -8.80 9.39 10.24
CA VAL A 219 -9.43 8.23 10.89
C VAL A 219 -9.62 7.13 9.85
N SER A 220 -9.38 5.88 10.23
CA SER A 220 -9.54 4.75 9.31
C SER A 220 -10.92 4.14 9.38
N ARG A 221 -11.41 3.70 8.21
CA ARG A 221 -12.63 2.91 8.03
C ARG A 221 -12.40 1.83 6.99
N ILE A 222 -13.09 0.70 7.14
CA ILE A 222 -13.14 -0.30 6.07
C ILE A 222 -14.59 -0.49 5.64
N TYR A 223 -14.83 -0.32 4.35
CA TYR A 223 -16.13 -0.49 3.72
C TYR A 223 -16.12 -1.70 2.78
N TYR A 224 -17.30 -2.19 2.43
CA TYR A 224 -17.48 -3.01 1.25
C TYR A 224 -18.39 -2.31 0.24
N ILE A 225 -18.16 -2.58 -1.04
CA ILE A 225 -18.93 -2.06 -2.16
C ILE A 225 -19.37 -3.22 -3.03
N LYS A 226 -20.66 -3.32 -3.32
CA LYS A 226 -21.20 -4.40 -4.13
C LYS A 226 -20.77 -4.26 -5.60
N ALA A 227 -20.55 -5.38 -6.26
CA ALA A 227 -20.17 -5.44 -7.66
C ALA A 227 -21.12 -4.65 -8.59
N ASP A 228 -22.42 -4.67 -8.28
CA ASP A 228 -23.42 -3.99 -9.07
C ASP A 228 -23.36 -2.46 -8.90
N ASP A 229 -23.03 -1.96 -7.70
CA ASP A 229 -22.86 -0.52 -7.47
C ASP A 229 -21.66 0.00 -8.26
N ILE A 230 -20.54 -0.76 -8.30
CA ILE A 230 -19.39 -0.41 -9.13
C ILE A 230 -19.74 -0.42 -10.63
N LYS A 231 -20.53 -1.39 -11.10
CA LYS A 231 -21.01 -1.43 -12.49
C LYS A 231 -21.91 -0.21 -12.80
N ASN A 232 -22.77 0.17 -11.86
CA ASN A 232 -23.63 1.34 -12.01
C ASN A 232 -22.81 2.63 -12.10
N LEU A 233 -21.80 2.82 -11.23
CA LEU A 233 -20.87 3.94 -11.32
C LEU A 233 -20.15 3.96 -12.67
N GLN A 234 -19.68 2.80 -13.14
CA GLN A 234 -19.03 2.67 -14.44
C GLN A 234 -19.97 3.06 -15.59
N LYS A 235 -21.23 2.63 -15.54
CA LYS A 235 -22.23 2.97 -16.55
C LYS A 235 -22.51 4.48 -16.60
N VAL A 236 -22.67 5.14 -15.45
CA VAL A 236 -22.94 6.59 -15.37
C VAL A 236 -21.74 7.43 -15.80
N SER A 237 -20.53 6.95 -15.56
CA SER A 237 -19.29 7.68 -15.91
C SER A 237 -18.80 7.43 -17.34
N SER A 238 -19.35 6.44 -18.05
CA SER A 238 -18.94 6.02 -19.40
C SER A 238 -19.92 6.48 -20.46
N SER A 239 -19.45 6.55 -21.71
CA SER A 239 -20.26 6.58 -22.93
C SER A 239 -19.73 5.51 -23.90
N ASN A 240 -20.47 5.25 -24.99
CA ASN A 240 -20.02 4.29 -26.02
C ASN A 240 -18.70 4.70 -26.67
N GLU A 241 -18.45 6.01 -26.80
CA GLU A 241 -17.23 6.56 -27.41
C GLU A 241 -16.08 6.73 -26.40
N ASP A 242 -16.38 6.78 -25.10
CA ASP A 242 -15.38 7.03 -24.04
C ASP A 242 -15.65 6.12 -22.83
N PRO A 243 -15.33 4.82 -22.93
CA PRO A 243 -15.50 3.87 -21.83
C PRO A 243 -14.54 4.15 -20.69
N LYS A 244 -15.02 4.07 -19.46
CA LYS A 244 -14.22 4.24 -18.24
C LYS A 244 -13.96 2.90 -17.55
N SER A 245 -12.81 2.79 -16.88
CA SER A 245 -12.58 1.66 -15.99
C SER A 245 -13.40 1.78 -14.71
N LYS A 246 -13.69 0.66 -14.05
CA LYS A 246 -14.33 0.65 -12.72
C LYS A 246 -13.60 1.53 -11.73
N LEU A 247 -12.26 1.47 -11.73
CA LEU A 247 -11.42 2.26 -10.84
C LEU A 247 -11.53 3.75 -11.13
N THR A 248 -11.47 4.17 -12.40
CA THR A 248 -11.67 5.57 -12.81
C THR A 248 -13.03 6.10 -12.35
N SER A 249 -14.08 5.30 -12.51
CA SER A 249 -15.44 5.64 -12.09
C SER A 249 -15.57 5.82 -10.58
N PHE A 250 -14.98 4.90 -9.82
CA PHE A 250 -14.91 4.96 -8.36
C PHE A 250 -14.16 6.20 -7.87
N ILE A 251 -12.96 6.47 -8.41
CA ILE A 251 -12.15 7.64 -8.07
C ILE A 251 -12.92 8.93 -8.34
N SER A 252 -13.59 9.02 -9.47
CA SER A 252 -14.33 10.21 -9.87
C SER A 252 -15.55 10.46 -8.96
N PHE A 253 -16.24 9.40 -8.58
CA PHE A 253 -17.35 9.46 -7.63
C PHE A 253 -16.86 9.95 -6.26
N LEU A 254 -15.77 9.35 -5.75
CA LEU A 254 -15.18 9.74 -4.49
C LEU A 254 -14.70 11.20 -4.50
N TRP A 255 -14.06 11.65 -5.58
CA TRP A 255 -13.60 13.04 -5.72
C TRP A 255 -14.76 14.03 -5.64
N LYS A 256 -15.88 13.74 -6.30
CA LYS A 256 -17.10 14.56 -6.19
C LYS A 256 -17.65 14.62 -4.77
N ILE A 257 -17.72 13.48 -4.07
CA ILE A 257 -18.20 13.43 -2.67
C ILE A 257 -17.32 14.34 -1.80
N ILE A 258 -15.99 14.20 -1.87
CA ILE A 258 -15.07 14.99 -1.04
C ILE A 258 -15.20 16.48 -1.33
N ALA A 259 -15.33 16.88 -2.58
CA ALA A 259 -15.51 18.27 -2.97
C ALA A 259 -16.76 18.92 -2.37
N THR A 260 -17.79 18.14 -2.01
CA THR A 260 -19.02 18.69 -1.39
C THR A 260 -18.79 19.26 0.00
N GLY A 261 -17.75 18.82 0.72
CA GLY A 261 -17.37 19.34 2.02
C GLY A 261 -16.55 20.62 2.00
N ASP A 262 -16.20 21.11 0.81
CA ASP A 262 -15.38 22.30 0.63
C ASP A 262 -16.24 23.51 0.23
N ASN A 263 -15.72 24.73 0.45
CA ASN A 263 -16.27 25.91 -0.17
C ASN A 263 -16.03 25.90 -1.68
N ASP A 264 -16.91 26.52 -2.46
CA ASP A 264 -16.85 26.47 -3.92
C ASP A 264 -15.54 27.04 -4.50
N SER A 265 -14.92 27.99 -3.84
CA SER A 265 -13.64 28.57 -4.24
C SER A 265 -12.41 27.73 -3.89
N GLN A 266 -12.55 26.72 -3.05
CA GLN A 266 -11.42 25.87 -2.64
C GLN A 266 -11.00 24.90 -3.73
N ILE A 267 -9.74 24.53 -3.73
CA ILE A 267 -9.17 23.58 -4.70
C ILE A 267 -9.13 22.19 -4.09
N CYS A 268 -9.96 21.30 -4.61
CA CYS A 268 -9.97 19.88 -4.25
C CYS A 268 -9.01 19.10 -5.14
N ARG A 269 -8.21 18.20 -4.56
CA ARG A 269 -7.17 17.46 -5.26
C ARG A 269 -7.34 15.95 -5.15
N MET A 270 -7.01 15.27 -6.26
CA MET A 270 -7.08 13.81 -6.35
C MET A 270 -5.78 13.28 -6.93
N GLY A 271 -5.07 12.43 -6.17
CA GLY A 271 -3.93 11.66 -6.63
C GLY A 271 -4.28 10.19 -6.87
N VAL A 272 -3.56 9.55 -7.78
CA VAL A 272 -3.73 8.12 -8.06
C VAL A 272 -2.35 7.47 -8.13
N VAL A 273 -2.15 6.42 -7.34
CA VAL A 273 -0.90 5.64 -7.40
C VAL A 273 -0.86 4.83 -8.68
N VAL A 274 0.20 4.99 -9.45
CA VAL A 274 0.48 4.24 -10.70
C VAL A 274 1.71 3.37 -10.47
N ASP A 275 1.58 2.06 -10.69
CA ASP A 275 2.68 1.10 -10.71
C ASP A 275 3.38 1.14 -12.07
N GLY A 276 4.68 1.40 -12.06
CA GLY A 276 5.53 1.49 -13.24
C GLY A 276 6.02 0.17 -13.80
N ARG A 277 5.85 -0.96 -13.07
CA ARG A 277 6.39 -2.25 -13.49
C ARG A 277 5.91 -2.68 -14.87
N GLN A 278 4.65 -2.44 -15.19
CA GLN A 278 4.09 -2.75 -16.51
C GLN A 278 4.36 -1.67 -17.57
N ARG A 279 5.07 -0.61 -17.22
CA ARG A 279 5.36 0.53 -18.12
C ARG A 279 6.81 0.56 -18.56
N ILE A 280 7.71 0.06 -17.72
CA ILE A 280 9.14 -0.04 -18.02
C ILE A 280 9.35 -1.32 -18.84
N ASN A 281 9.94 -1.17 -20.02
CA ASN A 281 10.09 -2.27 -20.97
C ASN A 281 11.25 -3.19 -20.58
N ASP A 282 10.98 -4.48 -20.41
CA ASP A 282 11.97 -5.52 -20.08
C ASP A 282 12.92 -5.83 -21.24
N ALA A 283 12.50 -5.65 -22.50
CA ALA A 283 13.28 -6.01 -23.70
C ALA A 283 14.62 -5.25 -23.81
N LYS A 284 14.80 -4.11 -23.12
CA LYS A 284 16.08 -3.38 -23.09
C LYS A 284 17.13 -4.03 -22.20
N PHE A 285 16.79 -5.05 -21.44
CA PHE A 285 17.68 -5.74 -20.52
C PHE A 285 18.30 -7.03 -21.10
N GLU A 286 17.91 -7.43 -22.32
CA GLU A 286 18.41 -8.62 -23.02
C GLU A 286 19.92 -8.57 -23.29
N ASN A 287 20.55 -7.38 -23.22
CA ASN A 287 21.99 -7.16 -23.44
C ASN A 287 22.84 -7.13 -22.15
N LEU A 288 22.22 -7.31 -20.97
CA LEU A 288 22.99 -7.56 -19.76
C LEU A 288 23.44 -9.03 -19.80
N ASP A 289 24.71 -9.29 -19.51
CA ASP A 289 25.26 -10.66 -19.45
C ASP A 289 24.51 -11.47 -18.39
N LEU A 290 23.42 -12.12 -18.85
CA LEU A 290 22.45 -12.83 -18.02
C LEU A 290 22.82 -14.31 -17.88
N SER A 291 24.04 -14.72 -18.17
CA SER A 291 24.48 -16.11 -18.13
C SER A 291 24.24 -16.82 -16.78
N ASN A 292 23.84 -16.07 -15.73
CA ASN A 292 23.50 -16.58 -14.40
C ASN A 292 22.21 -16.00 -13.79
N ILE A 293 21.38 -15.28 -14.56
CA ILE A 293 20.17 -14.65 -14.02
C ILE A 293 18.94 -15.38 -14.58
N GLN A 294 18.19 -16.05 -13.73
CA GLN A 294 16.82 -16.47 -14.00
C GLN A 294 16.05 -15.31 -14.64
N LEU A 295 15.19 -15.59 -15.63
CA LEU A 295 14.42 -14.60 -16.40
C LEU A 295 13.97 -13.43 -15.50
N PHE A 296 14.69 -12.31 -15.62
CA PHE A 296 14.30 -11.08 -14.97
C PHE A 296 13.08 -10.49 -15.67
N THR A 297 12.05 -10.17 -14.92
CA THR A 297 10.94 -9.34 -15.38
C THR A 297 10.71 -8.24 -14.36
N MET A 298 10.18 -7.10 -14.78
CA MET A 298 9.80 -6.03 -13.84
C MET A 298 8.76 -6.49 -12.81
N GLU A 299 7.96 -7.51 -13.11
CA GLU A 299 7.03 -8.13 -12.14
C GLU A 299 7.76 -8.72 -10.93
N ASN A 300 9.01 -9.15 -11.07
CA ASN A 300 9.83 -9.69 -9.99
C ASN A 300 10.64 -8.62 -9.25
N TYR A 301 10.65 -7.37 -9.71
CA TYR A 301 11.40 -6.30 -9.07
C TYR A 301 10.84 -6.00 -7.68
N PHE A 302 11.70 -6.12 -6.65
CA PHE A 302 11.37 -5.84 -5.27
C PHE A 302 11.89 -4.45 -4.87
N GLY A 303 11.01 -3.55 -4.52
CA GLY A 303 11.27 -2.14 -4.21
C GLY A 303 10.07 -1.30 -4.58
N ASN A 304 10.23 0.01 -4.65
CA ASN A 304 9.17 0.92 -5.10
C ASN A 304 9.31 1.23 -6.59
N VAL A 305 8.22 1.06 -7.33
CA VAL A 305 8.12 1.48 -8.74
C VAL A 305 6.84 2.29 -8.91
N LEU A 306 6.72 3.37 -8.13
CA LEU A 306 5.48 4.11 -8.00
C LEU A 306 5.63 5.56 -8.46
N SER A 307 4.54 6.09 -9.05
CA SER A 307 4.33 7.51 -9.27
C SER A 307 2.92 7.89 -8.79
N VAL A 308 2.73 9.14 -8.38
CA VAL A 308 1.43 9.64 -7.92
C VAL A 308 1.04 10.88 -8.74
N PRO A 309 0.60 10.68 -10.02
CA PRO A 309 -0.02 11.76 -10.76
C PRO A 309 -1.25 12.26 -10.04
N SER A 310 -1.48 13.56 -10.10
CA SER A 310 -2.62 14.21 -9.46
C SER A 310 -3.28 15.21 -10.38
N GLY A 311 -4.58 15.41 -10.14
CA GLY A 311 -5.37 16.47 -10.73
C GLY A 311 -5.96 17.36 -9.65
N GLU A 312 -6.25 18.59 -10.00
CA GLU A 312 -6.89 19.57 -9.14
C GLU A 312 -8.04 20.29 -9.86
N ALA A 313 -9.06 20.64 -9.11
CA ALA A 313 -10.16 21.43 -9.61
C ALA A 313 -10.83 22.21 -8.49
N ASN A 314 -11.49 23.29 -8.88
CA ASN A 314 -12.33 24.09 -7.99
C ASN A 314 -13.50 23.21 -7.49
N SER A 315 -13.76 23.24 -6.18
CA SER A 315 -14.77 22.36 -5.56
C SER A 315 -16.17 22.65 -6.04
N GLY A 316 -16.53 23.92 -6.27
CA GLY A 316 -17.82 24.28 -6.88
C GLY A 316 -18.01 23.68 -8.28
N TYR A 317 -16.95 23.71 -9.09
CA TYR A 317 -16.96 23.11 -10.41
C TYR A 317 -17.14 21.57 -10.35
N LEU A 318 -16.45 20.88 -9.41
CA LEU A 318 -16.62 19.44 -9.23
C LEU A 318 -18.02 19.05 -8.79
N LYS A 319 -18.67 19.86 -7.93
CA LYS A 319 -20.04 19.62 -7.45
C LYS A 319 -21.03 19.60 -8.61
N GLU A 320 -20.95 20.57 -9.51
CA GLU A 320 -21.88 20.74 -10.62
C GLU A 320 -21.59 19.81 -11.81
N MET A 321 -20.30 19.46 -11.99
CA MET A 321 -19.89 18.69 -13.17
C MET A 321 -20.47 17.27 -13.18
N PRO A 322 -21.00 16.77 -14.31
CA PRO A 322 -21.45 15.39 -14.42
C PRO A 322 -20.28 14.39 -14.28
N LEU A 323 -20.58 13.20 -13.73
CA LEU A 323 -19.56 12.21 -13.35
C LEU A 323 -18.63 11.81 -14.51
N ASN A 324 -19.16 11.70 -15.73
CA ASN A 324 -18.36 11.34 -16.92
C ASN A 324 -17.28 12.39 -17.25
N LYS A 325 -17.52 13.67 -16.96
CA LYS A 325 -16.53 14.73 -17.16
C LYS A 325 -15.42 14.67 -16.10
N VAL A 326 -15.79 14.44 -14.83
CA VAL A 326 -14.78 14.19 -13.76
C VAL A 326 -13.96 12.95 -14.08
N ALA A 327 -14.59 11.89 -14.58
CA ALA A 327 -13.91 10.66 -15.00
C ALA A 327 -12.94 10.90 -16.17
N LYS A 328 -13.25 11.83 -17.07
CA LYS A 328 -12.30 12.24 -18.13
C LYS A 328 -11.07 12.95 -17.55
N MET A 329 -11.25 13.82 -16.54
CA MET A 329 -10.14 14.47 -15.87
C MET A 329 -9.21 13.44 -15.20
N VAL A 330 -9.79 12.49 -14.45
CA VAL A 330 -9.01 11.39 -13.82
C VAL A 330 -8.25 10.60 -14.88
N GLN A 331 -8.92 10.19 -15.97
CA GLN A 331 -8.28 9.46 -17.05
C GLN A 331 -7.13 10.24 -17.68
N THR A 332 -7.26 11.57 -17.81
CA THR A 332 -6.24 12.41 -18.42
C THR A 332 -4.98 12.47 -17.57
N PHE A 333 -5.06 12.86 -16.29
CA PHE A 333 -3.85 12.99 -15.48
C PHE A 333 -3.20 11.63 -15.18
N VAL A 334 -3.97 10.56 -15.02
CA VAL A 334 -3.43 9.21 -14.88
C VAL A 334 -2.75 8.75 -16.16
N GLY A 335 -3.38 9.00 -17.33
CA GLY A 335 -2.84 8.62 -18.64
C GLY A 335 -1.46 9.21 -18.92
N ASN A 336 -1.22 10.44 -18.49
CA ASN A 336 0.07 11.13 -18.65
C ASN A 336 1.21 10.42 -17.88
N ALA A 337 0.89 9.68 -16.82
CA ALA A 337 1.86 8.97 -15.99
C ALA A 337 1.95 7.46 -16.28
N THR A 338 1.29 6.96 -17.33
CA THR A 338 1.27 5.53 -17.65
C THR A 338 2.22 5.15 -18.81
N THR A 339 3.32 5.88 -18.97
CA THR A 339 4.31 5.66 -20.02
C THR A 339 5.68 5.33 -19.44
N GLU A 340 6.52 4.62 -20.21
CA GLU A 340 7.93 4.38 -19.83
C GLU A 340 8.67 5.70 -19.63
N GLU A 341 8.47 6.66 -20.54
CA GLU A 341 9.13 7.96 -20.48
C GLU A 341 8.81 8.72 -19.19
N HIS A 342 7.58 8.61 -18.69
CA HIS A 342 7.23 9.20 -17.40
C HIS A 342 8.11 8.64 -16.27
N PHE A 343 8.25 7.32 -16.15
CA PHE A 343 9.06 6.71 -15.09
C PHE A 343 10.55 6.98 -15.28
N ARG A 344 11.06 6.92 -16.52
CA ARG A 344 12.46 7.27 -16.82
C ARG A 344 12.78 8.72 -16.49
N GLY A 345 11.89 9.64 -16.88
CA GLY A 345 12.03 11.06 -16.54
C GLY A 345 11.93 11.35 -15.05
N LEU A 346 11.06 10.63 -14.31
CA LEU A 346 10.98 10.75 -12.86
C LEU A 346 12.25 10.28 -12.16
N ILE A 347 12.85 9.19 -12.63
CA ILE A 347 14.14 8.69 -12.15
C ILE A 347 15.24 9.74 -12.37
N ASP A 348 15.28 10.35 -13.55
CA ASP A 348 16.25 11.40 -13.88
C ASP A 348 16.03 12.66 -13.03
N TRP A 349 14.76 13.03 -12.82
CA TRP A 349 14.42 14.20 -12.01
C TRP A 349 14.91 14.05 -10.55
N VAL A 350 14.72 12.87 -9.95
CA VAL A 350 15.24 12.58 -8.60
C VAL A 350 16.77 12.58 -8.58
N GLU A 351 17.42 12.05 -9.61
CA GLU A 351 18.89 12.01 -9.70
C GLU A 351 19.50 13.41 -9.63
N VAL A 352 18.88 14.38 -10.29
CA VAL A 352 19.37 15.77 -10.31
C VAL A 352 19.25 16.44 -8.92
N LEU A 353 18.28 15.98 -8.09
CA LEU A 353 18.10 16.55 -6.75
C LEU A 353 19.03 15.94 -5.70
N ARG A 354 19.58 14.74 -5.93
CA ARG A 354 20.40 14.05 -4.93
C ARG A 354 21.60 14.90 -4.46
N PRO A 355 21.95 14.83 -3.17
CA PRO A 355 21.41 13.93 -2.11
C PRO A 355 20.11 14.42 -1.45
N GLU A 356 19.52 15.51 -1.93
CA GLU A 356 18.26 16.02 -1.39
C GLU A 356 17.12 15.03 -1.71
N THR A 357 16.27 14.80 -0.71
CA THR A 357 15.05 14.00 -0.88
C THR A 357 13.89 14.85 -1.38
N ALA A 358 12.94 14.21 -2.03
CA ALA A 358 11.71 14.87 -2.49
C ALA A 358 10.47 14.13 -1.97
N VAL A 359 9.36 14.83 -1.93
CA VAL A 359 8.06 14.28 -1.52
C VAL A 359 7.00 14.59 -2.56
N ILE A 360 5.96 13.77 -2.58
CA ILE A 360 4.82 13.93 -3.48
C ILE A 360 4.02 15.17 -3.05
N LYS A 361 3.86 16.12 -3.96
CA LYS A 361 3.29 17.45 -3.68
C LYS A 361 1.89 17.42 -3.07
N ILE A 362 1.03 16.47 -3.46
CA ILE A 362 -0.32 16.36 -2.94
C ILE A 362 -0.35 16.14 -1.41
N TYR A 363 0.71 15.59 -0.82
CA TYR A 363 0.83 15.40 0.63
C TYR A 363 1.30 16.65 1.38
N THR A 364 1.69 17.71 0.66
CA THR A 364 2.30 18.91 1.25
C THR A 364 1.35 20.11 1.36
N GLN A 365 0.05 19.89 1.19
CA GLN A 365 -0.95 20.96 1.16
C GLN A 365 -1.03 21.71 2.48
N MET A 366 -0.97 23.04 2.42
CA MET A 366 -0.96 23.90 3.60
C MET A 366 -1.54 25.30 3.35
N GLY A 367 -2.19 25.53 2.20
CA GLY A 367 -2.77 26.84 1.84
C GLY A 367 -4.15 27.08 2.45
N ASN A 368 -4.49 28.35 2.72
CA ASN A 368 -5.84 28.71 3.20
C ASN A 368 -6.96 28.42 2.15
N ASN A 369 -6.57 28.27 0.88
CA ASN A 369 -7.48 27.97 -0.23
C ASN A 369 -7.50 26.46 -0.60
N ASP A 370 -6.82 25.64 0.19
CA ASP A 370 -6.81 24.19 -0.04
C ASP A 370 -8.12 23.57 0.46
N GLY A 371 -8.78 22.82 -0.42
CA GLY A 371 -9.90 21.95 -0.13
C GLY A 371 -9.45 20.54 0.23
N GLY A 372 -10.35 19.59 0.08
CA GLY A 372 -10.05 18.19 0.31
C GLY A 372 -8.96 17.67 -0.63
N ALA A 373 -8.08 16.82 -0.09
CA ALA A 373 -7.08 16.13 -0.86
C ALA A 373 -7.04 14.66 -0.49
N LEU A 374 -6.96 13.79 -1.48
CA LEU A 374 -6.78 12.38 -1.24
C LEU A 374 -6.04 11.67 -2.37
N VAL A 375 -5.44 10.54 -2.01
CA VAL A 375 -4.75 9.65 -2.93
C VAL A 375 -5.43 8.29 -2.92
N VAL A 376 -5.68 7.74 -4.10
CA VAL A 376 -6.21 6.39 -4.27
C VAL A 376 -5.10 5.47 -4.77
N SER A 377 -4.85 4.38 -4.03
CA SER A 377 -3.94 3.30 -4.41
C SER A 377 -4.74 2.04 -4.67
N SER A 378 -4.60 1.44 -5.85
CA SER A 378 -5.38 0.26 -6.21
C SER A 378 -4.74 -1.03 -5.74
N GLY A 379 -5.37 -1.73 -4.82
CA GLY A 379 -5.04 -3.10 -4.41
C GLY A 379 -5.73 -4.19 -5.22
N MET A 380 -6.36 -3.87 -6.34
CA MET A 380 -7.18 -4.81 -7.13
C MET A 380 -6.40 -5.99 -7.74
N ARG A 381 -5.06 -5.91 -7.77
CA ARG A 381 -4.19 -6.99 -8.23
C ARG A 381 -3.70 -7.90 -7.11
N PHE A 382 -3.92 -7.55 -5.85
CA PHE A 382 -3.44 -8.33 -4.72
C PHE A 382 -4.40 -9.46 -4.42
N GLN A 383 -4.00 -10.65 -4.82
CA GLN A 383 -4.77 -11.88 -4.68
C GLN A 383 -4.46 -12.52 -3.33
N PHE A 384 -5.01 -11.98 -2.24
CA PHE A 384 -4.78 -12.53 -0.89
C PHE A 384 -5.20 -13.99 -0.76
N GLU A 385 -6.11 -14.48 -1.60
CA GLU A 385 -6.47 -15.90 -1.65
C GLU A 385 -5.30 -16.83 -2.01
N LYS A 386 -4.20 -16.30 -2.55
CA LYS A 386 -2.97 -17.06 -2.77
C LYS A 386 -2.12 -17.23 -1.52
N VAL A 387 -2.36 -16.42 -0.48
CA VAL A 387 -1.62 -16.49 0.79
C VAL A 387 -2.22 -17.60 1.66
N ASP A 388 -2.05 -18.83 1.22
CA ASP A 388 -2.48 -20.06 1.89
C ASP A 388 -1.29 -20.78 2.50
N PHE A 389 -1.14 -20.70 3.81
CA PHE A 389 -0.04 -21.33 4.57
C PHE A 389 -0.20 -22.86 4.77
N GLY A 390 -1.17 -23.47 4.09
CA GLY A 390 -1.43 -24.94 4.18
C GLY A 390 -2.69 -25.28 4.97
N TRP A 391 -3.41 -24.29 5.48
CA TRP A 391 -4.70 -24.45 6.17
C TRP A 391 -5.86 -23.72 5.49
N GLY A 392 -5.69 -23.34 4.24
CA GLY A 392 -6.69 -22.64 3.45
C GLY A 392 -6.39 -21.15 3.28
N LYS A 393 -7.18 -20.53 2.39
CA LYS A 393 -7.09 -19.10 2.11
C LYS A 393 -7.57 -18.28 3.32
N PRO A 394 -7.10 -17.03 3.48
CA PRO A 394 -7.68 -16.12 4.47
C PRO A 394 -9.16 -15.81 4.12
N GLN A 395 -9.96 -15.61 5.14
CA GLN A 395 -11.35 -15.12 4.98
C GLN A 395 -11.37 -13.62 4.70
N PHE A 396 -10.40 -12.90 5.26
CA PHE A 396 -10.26 -11.47 5.09
C PHE A 396 -8.79 -11.07 5.04
N GLY A 397 -8.50 -10.02 4.27
CA GLY A 397 -7.19 -9.39 4.24
C GLY A 397 -7.31 -7.91 3.87
N SER A 398 -6.52 -7.07 4.51
CA SER A 398 -6.47 -5.63 4.25
C SER A 398 -5.10 -5.06 4.57
N PHE A 399 -4.79 -3.96 3.90
CA PHE A 399 -3.75 -3.05 4.36
C PHE A 399 -4.29 -2.15 5.47
N HIS A 400 -3.39 -1.69 6.33
CA HIS A 400 -3.65 -0.71 7.37
C HIS A 400 -2.52 0.32 7.33
N PHE A 401 -2.87 1.55 6.99
CA PHE A 401 -1.89 2.62 6.74
C PHE A 401 -2.33 3.92 7.42
N PRO A 402 -2.28 4.01 8.75
CA PRO A 402 -2.63 5.20 9.52
C PRO A 402 -1.46 6.19 9.53
N TRP A 403 -1.31 6.97 8.47
CA TRP A 403 -0.26 7.97 8.40
C TRP A 403 -0.72 9.33 8.98
N GLY A 404 0.22 10.13 9.49
CA GLY A 404 -0.06 11.35 10.26
C GLY A 404 -0.15 12.64 9.42
N GLY A 405 -0.78 12.63 8.24
CA GLY A 405 -0.90 13.80 7.36
C GLY A 405 -2.28 14.46 7.37
N GLN A 406 -2.57 15.25 6.35
CA GLN A 406 -3.86 15.89 6.10
C GLN A 406 -4.51 15.36 4.80
N THR A 407 -3.73 14.72 3.94
CA THR A 407 -4.20 14.13 2.69
C THR A 407 -4.76 12.74 2.96
N GLY A 408 -6.00 12.51 2.58
CA GLY A 408 -6.64 11.20 2.74
C GLY A 408 -5.98 10.13 1.86
N PHE A 409 -6.14 8.87 2.28
CA PHE A 409 -5.71 7.71 1.53
C PHE A 409 -6.84 6.69 1.40
N VAL A 410 -7.04 6.14 0.20
CA VAL A 410 -8.10 5.14 -0.06
C VAL A 410 -7.54 4.01 -0.91
N MET A 411 -7.82 2.77 -0.50
CA MET A 411 -7.33 1.57 -1.19
C MET A 411 -8.43 0.55 -1.44
N PRO A 412 -9.04 0.55 -2.65
CA PRO A 412 -9.94 -0.52 -3.04
C PRO A 412 -9.16 -1.81 -3.33
N MET A 413 -9.69 -2.94 -2.85
CA MET A 413 -9.17 -4.29 -3.00
C MET A 413 -10.28 -5.25 -3.41
N PRO A 414 -9.99 -6.40 -4.05
CA PRO A 414 -11.02 -7.40 -4.32
C PRO A 414 -11.54 -8.01 -3.02
N SER A 415 -12.84 -8.23 -2.92
CA SER A 415 -13.43 -8.97 -1.82
C SER A 415 -13.04 -10.45 -1.89
N MET A 416 -12.79 -11.06 -0.74
CA MET A 416 -12.48 -12.49 -0.63
C MET A 416 -13.68 -13.40 -0.92
N THR A 417 -14.88 -12.86 -0.95
CA THR A 417 -16.11 -13.61 -1.30
C THR A 417 -16.16 -14.03 -2.77
N LYS A 418 -15.29 -13.49 -3.63
CA LYS A 418 -15.21 -13.73 -5.09
C LYS A 418 -16.49 -13.41 -5.89
N ASN A 419 -17.37 -12.59 -5.33
CA ASN A 419 -18.58 -12.14 -6.00
C ASN A 419 -18.39 -10.88 -6.84
N GLY A 420 -17.14 -10.37 -6.92
CA GLY A 420 -16.79 -9.14 -7.63
C GLY A 420 -17.00 -7.87 -6.82
N ASP A 421 -17.39 -7.99 -5.57
CA ASP A 421 -17.43 -6.87 -4.61
C ASP A 421 -16.03 -6.36 -4.31
N TRP A 422 -15.96 -5.14 -3.80
CA TRP A 422 -14.72 -4.53 -3.33
C TRP A 422 -14.75 -4.34 -1.82
N VAL A 423 -13.58 -4.50 -1.22
CA VAL A 423 -13.28 -4.01 0.13
C VAL A 423 -12.45 -2.74 -0.03
N VAL A 424 -12.79 -1.70 0.72
CA VAL A 424 -12.15 -0.39 0.58
C VAL A 424 -11.64 0.05 1.95
N TYR A 425 -10.33 0.05 2.13
CA TYR A 425 -9.70 0.74 3.24
C TYR A 425 -9.67 2.25 2.93
N ALA A 426 -10.10 3.06 3.87
CA ALA A 426 -10.11 4.51 3.78
C ALA A 426 -9.53 5.12 5.06
N HIS A 427 -8.56 6.01 4.92
CA HIS A 427 -7.96 6.79 6.01
C HIS A 427 -8.14 8.27 5.66
N LEU A 428 -9.16 8.88 6.21
CA LEU A 428 -9.67 10.19 5.80
C LEU A 428 -9.91 11.11 7.01
N LEU A 429 -10.01 12.41 6.77
CA LEU A 429 -10.54 13.33 7.76
C LEU A 429 -11.97 12.93 8.15
N GLN A 430 -12.34 13.09 9.42
CA GLN A 430 -13.68 12.73 9.89
C GLN A 430 -14.78 13.39 9.03
N LYS A 431 -14.64 14.67 8.71
CA LYS A 431 -15.60 15.38 7.82
C LYS A 431 -15.78 14.70 6.45
N HIS A 432 -14.72 14.08 5.90
CA HIS A 432 -14.78 13.39 4.63
C HIS A 432 -15.45 12.00 4.77
N LEU A 433 -15.23 11.32 5.90
CA LEU A 433 -15.94 10.08 6.23
C LEU A 433 -17.43 10.33 6.37
N ASP A 434 -17.82 11.40 7.07
CA ASP A 434 -19.24 11.79 7.24
C ASP A 434 -19.92 12.03 5.86
N LEU A 435 -19.19 12.62 4.90
CA LEU A 435 -19.69 12.79 3.54
C LEU A 435 -19.82 11.46 2.78
N VAL A 436 -18.82 10.59 2.90
CA VAL A 436 -18.85 9.25 2.29
C VAL A 436 -20.04 8.45 2.84
N GLU A 437 -20.31 8.54 4.14
CA GLU A 437 -21.38 7.82 4.81
C GLU A 437 -22.77 8.42 4.56
N SER A 438 -22.89 9.73 4.39
CA SER A 438 -24.17 10.38 4.11
C SER A 438 -24.55 10.38 2.63
N MET A 439 -23.61 10.79 1.76
CA MET A 439 -23.87 10.95 0.31
C MET A 439 -23.52 9.69 -0.49
N GLY A 440 -22.63 8.85 0.02
CA GLY A 440 -22.18 7.61 -0.60
C GLY A 440 -22.77 6.34 0.02
N SER A 441 -23.75 6.44 0.93
CA SER A 441 -24.30 5.31 1.72
C SER A 441 -24.85 4.15 0.88
N GLU A 442 -25.35 4.41 -0.33
CA GLU A 442 -25.77 3.36 -1.24
C GLU A 442 -24.62 2.56 -1.84
N VAL A 443 -23.42 3.15 -1.87
CA VAL A 443 -22.20 2.55 -2.43
C VAL A 443 -21.32 2.01 -1.32
N PHE A 444 -20.98 2.85 -0.32
CA PHE A 444 -20.08 2.50 0.78
C PHE A 444 -20.88 1.93 1.95
N ARG A 445 -20.66 0.66 2.25
CA ARG A 445 -21.30 -0.02 3.38
C ARG A 445 -20.26 -0.39 4.42
N PRO A 446 -20.48 -0.12 5.72
CA PRO A 446 -19.59 -0.55 6.78
C PRO A 446 -19.27 -2.05 6.69
N LEU A 447 -17.98 -2.39 6.75
CA LEU A 447 -17.58 -3.80 6.75
C LEU A 447 -17.95 -4.44 8.08
N THR A 448 -18.67 -5.55 8.02
CA THR A 448 -19.09 -6.30 9.21
C THR A 448 -18.50 -7.71 9.21
N PRO A 449 -18.30 -8.33 10.39
CA PRO A 449 -17.88 -9.73 10.48
C PRO A 449 -18.81 -10.68 9.72
N ALA A 450 -20.11 -10.40 9.70
CA ALA A 450 -21.11 -11.19 8.97
C ALA A 450 -20.88 -11.13 7.43
N TYR A 451 -20.40 -9.99 6.90
CA TYR A 451 -20.07 -9.89 5.47
C TYR A 451 -18.89 -10.77 5.07
N VAL A 452 -17.89 -10.91 5.94
CA VAL A 452 -16.69 -11.73 5.69
C VAL A 452 -16.83 -13.19 6.15
N ASP A 453 -18.00 -13.56 6.68
CA ASP A 453 -18.31 -14.92 7.16
C ASP A 453 -17.35 -15.36 8.29
N PHE A 454 -17.17 -14.53 9.32
CA PHE A 454 -16.46 -14.87 10.55
C PHE A 454 -17.31 -15.68 11.50
#